data_a06ac44440862ef387366821baa14aa1
#
_entry.id   a06ac44440862ef387366821baa14aa1
#
_cell.length_a   1.000
_cell.length_b   1.000
_cell.length_c   1.000
_cell.angle_alpha   90.00
_cell.angle_beta   90.00
_cell.angle_gamma   90.00
#
_symmetry.space_group_name_H-M   'P 1'
#
loop_
_entity.id
_entity.type
_entity.pdbx_description
1 polymer ?
#
loop_
_entity_poly.entity_id
_entity_poly.type
_entity_poly.pdbx_seq_one_letter_code
_entity_poly.pdbx_strand_id
1 'polypeptide(L)'
;YKWYNILYTKYESDMGLDYLFKYAHSLKGIGNYKRSKRLLKLYNRKLAGEEVEQQTKHNEIVLDGLLRMEEKFDINNLSINSKYSEFSPMYYGGDQMVYASAKDSSIFNTRRYKWNNQPYLDLFVAKVNDETQDFKNALKFSKKINTKYHEASVAFSPDNETMYFTRNNYGKKLKRDKNGINHLKIYRSRKVNGEWLEAEEVSFNSDEYSTGHPALSPDGKQLYFVSDMPGSIGETDIFVVDVLEDGSFSSPRNLGPEINTEHKEMFPFINDKKLYFSSDGHVGLGGLDVFEVAFDNLKIKKEFNNS
;
A
#
# COMPACT_ATOMS: atom_id res chain seq x y z
N TYR A 1 1.94 -20.24 0.19
CA TYR A 1 1.85 -21.34 1.16
C TYR A 1 2.56 -22.62 0.67
N LYS A 2 2.12 -23.22 -0.46
CA LYS A 2 2.62 -24.54 -0.93
C LYS A 2 4.14 -24.67 -0.95
N TRP A 3 4.84 -23.68 -1.52
CA TRP A 3 6.29 -23.70 -1.64
C TRP A 3 7.01 -23.55 -0.29
N TYR A 4 6.53 -22.65 0.58
CA TYR A 4 7.08 -22.51 1.93
C TYR A 4 6.85 -23.75 2.78
N ASN A 5 5.71 -24.44 2.61
CA ASN A 5 5.45 -25.70 3.30
C ASN A 5 6.45 -26.79 2.89
N ILE A 6 6.77 -26.91 1.59
CA ILE A 6 7.77 -27.85 1.08
C ILE A 6 9.15 -27.50 1.63
N LEU A 7 9.53 -26.22 1.57
CA LEU A 7 10.82 -25.74 2.08
C LEU A 7 10.97 -26.06 3.57
N TYR A 8 9.98 -25.72 4.39
CA TYR A 8 9.99 -25.98 5.82
C TYR A 8 10.06 -27.48 6.14
N THR A 9 9.28 -28.30 5.44
CA THR A 9 9.29 -29.76 5.67
C THR A 9 10.63 -30.41 5.36
N LYS A 10 11.38 -29.86 4.38
CA LYS A 10 12.68 -30.42 3.95
C LYS A 10 13.88 -29.84 4.70
N TYR A 11 13.79 -28.60 5.16
CA TYR A 11 14.94 -27.81 5.62
C TYR A 11 14.61 -26.98 6.87
N GLU A 12 13.81 -27.50 7.78
CA GLU A 12 13.30 -26.76 8.97
C GLU A 12 14.43 -26.09 9.77
N SER A 13 15.56 -26.80 10.02
CA SER A 13 16.70 -26.29 10.77
C SER A 13 17.44 -25.15 10.06
N ASP A 14 17.46 -25.20 8.73
CA ASP A 14 18.29 -24.33 7.88
C ASP A 14 17.47 -23.20 7.25
N MET A 15 16.15 -23.18 7.49
CA MET A 15 15.28 -22.14 6.97
C MET A 15 15.61 -20.78 7.62
N GLY A 16 16.00 -19.81 6.78
CA GLY A 16 16.31 -18.44 7.22
C GLY A 16 15.09 -17.74 7.82
N LEU A 17 15.35 -16.76 8.69
CA LEU A 17 14.30 -16.02 9.43
C LEU A 17 13.27 -15.39 8.52
N ASP A 18 13.70 -14.73 7.43
CA ASP A 18 12.80 -14.11 6.46
C ASP A 18 11.81 -15.10 5.84
N TYR A 19 12.28 -16.29 5.45
CA TYR A 19 11.40 -17.33 4.91
C TYR A 19 10.47 -17.93 5.97
N LEU A 20 10.92 -18.03 7.22
CA LEU A 20 10.10 -18.49 8.33
C LEU A 20 8.97 -17.51 8.61
N PHE A 21 9.24 -16.22 8.62
CA PHE A 21 8.26 -15.14 8.73
C PHE A 21 7.24 -15.19 7.59
N LYS A 22 7.68 -15.19 6.34
CA LYS A 22 6.82 -15.27 5.16
C LYS A 22 5.96 -16.55 5.14
N TYR A 23 6.48 -17.65 5.65
CA TYR A 23 5.71 -18.87 5.79
C TYR A 23 4.61 -18.74 6.84
N ALA A 24 4.91 -18.16 8.00
CA ALA A 24 3.91 -17.92 9.04
C ALA A 24 2.76 -17.03 8.52
N HIS A 25 3.08 -15.97 7.79
CA HIS A 25 2.08 -15.10 7.17
C HIS A 25 1.27 -15.80 6.07
N SER A 26 1.90 -16.63 5.24
CA SER A 26 1.17 -17.41 4.24
C SER A 26 0.19 -18.43 4.85
N LEU A 27 0.46 -18.89 6.07
CA LEU A 27 -0.44 -19.74 6.85
C LEU A 27 -1.64 -18.96 7.41
N LYS A 28 -1.43 -17.70 7.83
CA LYS A 28 -2.53 -16.80 8.20
C LYS A 28 -3.47 -16.60 7.01
N GLY A 29 -2.94 -16.27 5.84
CA GLY A 29 -3.73 -16.05 4.62
C GLY A 29 -4.57 -17.23 4.14
N ILE A 30 -4.31 -18.46 4.62
CA ILE A 30 -5.14 -19.66 4.39
C ILE A 30 -5.92 -20.09 5.64
N GLY A 31 -6.01 -19.23 6.67
CA GLY A 31 -6.74 -19.50 7.92
C GLY A 31 -6.07 -20.50 8.88
N ASN A 32 -4.83 -20.93 8.62
CA ASN A 32 -4.13 -21.87 9.49
C ASN A 32 -3.41 -21.15 10.63
N TYR A 33 -4.13 -20.41 11.43
CA TYR A 33 -3.63 -19.58 12.54
C TYR A 33 -2.85 -20.39 13.58
N LYS A 34 -3.30 -21.60 13.89
CA LYS A 34 -2.63 -22.47 14.89
C LYS A 34 -1.18 -22.80 14.49
N ARG A 35 -0.96 -23.11 13.22
CA ARG A 35 0.40 -23.41 12.71
C ARG A 35 1.23 -22.13 12.53
N SER A 36 0.61 -21.06 12.06
CA SER A 36 1.23 -19.74 11.97
C SER A 36 1.78 -19.29 13.32
N LYS A 37 0.94 -19.35 14.38
CA LYS A 37 1.35 -19.01 15.76
C LYS A 37 2.57 -19.80 16.24
N ARG A 38 2.65 -21.10 15.92
CA ARG A 38 3.82 -21.92 16.26
C ARG A 38 5.09 -21.46 15.55
N LEU A 39 4.98 -21.10 14.28
CA LEU A 39 6.12 -20.62 13.48
C LEU A 39 6.57 -19.23 13.91
N LEU A 40 5.66 -18.32 14.25
CA LEU A 40 6.01 -17.01 14.82
C LEU A 40 6.71 -17.15 16.17
N LYS A 41 6.30 -18.10 17.03
CA LYS A 41 7.06 -18.44 18.25
C LYS A 41 8.48 -18.92 17.96
N LEU A 42 8.65 -19.74 16.92
CA LEU A 42 9.96 -20.21 16.51
C LEU A 42 10.80 -19.07 15.95
N TYR A 43 10.21 -18.21 15.13
CA TYR A 43 10.83 -17.01 14.57
C TYR A 43 11.34 -16.10 15.69
N ASN A 44 10.48 -15.72 16.63
CA ASN A 44 10.84 -14.87 17.76
C ASN A 44 11.93 -15.47 18.65
N ARG A 45 11.89 -16.79 18.92
CA ARG A 45 12.97 -17.49 19.63
C ARG A 45 14.33 -17.43 18.91
N LYS A 46 14.31 -17.49 17.58
CA LYS A 46 15.54 -17.38 16.78
C LYS A 46 16.06 -15.94 16.69
N LEU A 47 15.20 -14.91 16.88
CA LEU A 47 15.62 -13.50 16.96
C LEU A 47 16.31 -13.16 18.28
N ALA A 48 16.08 -13.92 19.35
CA ALA A 48 16.71 -13.94 20.67
C ALA A 48 16.44 -12.76 21.66
N GLY A 49 16.08 -13.12 22.87
CA GLY A 49 16.10 -12.33 24.11
C GLY A 49 14.82 -12.44 24.93
N GLU A 50 14.90 -12.15 26.25
CA GLU A 50 13.76 -12.17 27.18
C GLU A 50 12.66 -11.16 26.81
N GLU A 51 13.05 -9.99 26.28
CA GLU A 51 12.11 -8.97 25.78
C GLU A 51 11.24 -9.50 24.64
N VAL A 52 11.82 -10.26 23.73
CA VAL A 52 11.10 -10.89 22.61
C VAL A 52 10.11 -11.94 23.11
N GLU A 53 10.39 -12.65 24.20
CA GLU A 53 9.44 -13.61 24.78
C GLU A 53 8.20 -12.92 25.39
N GLN A 54 8.38 -11.79 26.06
CA GLN A 54 7.28 -10.98 26.60
C GLN A 54 6.42 -10.40 25.47
N GLN A 55 7.05 -9.85 24.43
CA GLN A 55 6.36 -9.33 23.26
C GLN A 55 5.58 -10.45 22.54
N THR A 56 6.15 -11.66 22.45
CA THR A 56 5.45 -12.81 21.85
C THR A 56 4.19 -13.18 22.60
N LYS A 57 4.23 -13.20 23.94
CA LYS A 57 3.03 -13.47 24.77
C LYS A 57 1.97 -12.39 24.60
N HIS A 58 2.38 -11.12 24.57
CA HIS A 58 1.47 -10.01 24.29
C HIS A 58 0.80 -10.16 22.93
N ASN A 59 1.58 -10.41 21.89
CA ASN A 59 1.07 -10.61 20.52
C ASN A 59 0.10 -11.81 20.41
N GLU A 60 0.32 -12.87 21.18
CA GLU A 60 -0.60 -13.99 21.24
C GLU A 60 -1.96 -13.62 21.83
N ILE A 61 -1.96 -12.83 22.91
CA ILE A 61 -3.20 -12.35 23.55
C ILE A 61 -3.98 -11.45 22.58
N VAL A 62 -3.27 -10.55 21.89
CA VAL A 62 -3.86 -9.68 20.87
C VAL A 62 -4.48 -10.51 19.75
N LEU A 63 -3.74 -11.47 19.18
CA LEU A 63 -4.22 -12.32 18.11
C LEU A 63 -5.43 -13.17 18.52
N ASP A 64 -5.41 -13.75 19.73
CA ASP A 64 -6.53 -14.52 20.27
C ASP A 64 -7.77 -13.63 20.51
N GLY A 65 -7.55 -12.35 20.86
CA GLY A 65 -8.62 -11.34 20.97
C GLY A 65 -9.25 -11.04 19.61
N LEU A 66 -8.40 -10.83 18.59
CA LEU A 66 -8.84 -10.55 17.21
C LEU A 66 -9.68 -11.70 16.63
N LEU A 67 -9.23 -12.95 16.82
CA LEU A 67 -9.95 -14.15 16.34
C LEU A 67 -11.32 -14.35 16.98
N ARG A 68 -11.61 -13.66 18.10
CA ARG A 68 -12.91 -13.69 18.80
C ARG A 68 -13.81 -12.51 18.46
N MET A 69 -13.30 -11.51 17.70
CA MET A 69 -14.11 -10.37 17.30
C MET A 69 -15.14 -10.81 16.25
N GLU A 70 -16.36 -10.33 16.39
CA GLU A 70 -17.40 -10.51 15.37
C GLU A 70 -17.03 -9.70 14.11
N GLU A 71 -17.48 -10.18 12.95
CA GLU A 71 -17.36 -9.44 11.68
C GLU A 71 -18.10 -8.10 11.80
N LYS A 72 -17.36 -7.00 11.57
CA LYS A 72 -17.92 -5.63 11.70
C LYS A 72 -18.33 -5.02 10.37
N PHE A 73 -18.05 -5.69 9.25
CA PHE A 73 -18.18 -5.10 7.93
C PHE A 73 -18.83 -6.06 6.95
N ASP A 74 -19.75 -5.55 6.15
CA ASP A 74 -20.27 -6.25 4.97
C ASP A 74 -19.35 -5.97 3.78
N ILE A 75 -18.84 -7.03 3.17
CA ILE A 75 -17.94 -6.93 2.01
C ILE A 75 -18.69 -7.33 0.75
N ASN A 76 -18.79 -6.39 -0.19
CA ASN A 76 -19.47 -6.61 -1.46
C ASN A 76 -18.54 -6.34 -2.64
N ASN A 77 -18.60 -7.19 -3.67
CA ASN A 77 -17.94 -6.93 -4.93
C ASN A 77 -18.67 -5.81 -5.67
N LEU A 78 -17.92 -4.81 -6.13
CA LEU A 78 -18.45 -3.73 -6.95
C LEU A 78 -18.66 -4.20 -8.39
N SER A 79 -19.66 -3.64 -9.08
CA SER A 79 -19.96 -3.98 -10.48
C SER A 79 -18.83 -3.65 -11.46
N ILE A 80 -17.94 -2.73 -11.07
CA ILE A 80 -16.76 -2.35 -11.87
C ILE A 80 -15.57 -3.29 -11.70
N ASN A 81 -15.59 -4.20 -10.70
CA ASN A 81 -14.53 -5.16 -10.47
C ASN A 81 -14.39 -6.13 -11.65
N SER A 82 -13.18 -6.57 -11.90
CA SER A 82 -12.84 -7.50 -12.96
C SER A 82 -12.07 -8.70 -12.42
N LYS A 83 -11.64 -9.59 -13.29
CA LYS A 83 -10.73 -10.70 -12.94
C LYS A 83 -9.29 -10.26 -12.72
N TYR A 84 -8.98 -9.00 -12.89
CA TYR A 84 -7.66 -8.41 -12.72
C TYR A 84 -7.56 -7.72 -11.37
N SER A 85 -6.41 -7.14 -11.07
CA SER A 85 -6.18 -6.40 -9.83
C SER A 85 -6.82 -5.01 -9.90
N GLU A 86 -7.65 -4.68 -8.92
CA GLU A 86 -8.19 -3.34 -8.66
C GLU A 86 -7.85 -2.96 -7.21
N PHE A 87 -7.33 -1.74 -6.98
CA PHE A 87 -6.98 -1.27 -5.64
C PHE A 87 -6.78 0.25 -5.56
N SER A 88 -6.52 0.75 -4.34
CA SER A 88 -6.30 2.17 -4.02
C SER A 88 -7.39 3.10 -4.55
N PRO A 89 -8.66 2.88 -4.18
CA PRO A 89 -9.72 3.78 -4.55
C PRO A 89 -9.59 5.13 -3.82
N MET A 90 -9.88 6.22 -4.54
CA MET A 90 -9.91 7.57 -4.01
C MET A 90 -11.09 8.33 -4.59
N TYR A 91 -11.90 8.94 -3.73
CA TYR A 91 -12.99 9.82 -4.19
C TYR A 91 -12.44 11.04 -4.91
N TYR A 92 -13.15 11.47 -5.95
CA TYR A 92 -12.78 12.57 -6.82
C TYR A 92 -14.01 13.33 -7.28
N GLY A 93 -14.02 14.65 -7.10
CA GLY A 93 -15.10 15.52 -7.58
C GLY A 93 -16.49 15.26 -6.98
N GLY A 94 -16.58 14.52 -5.86
CA GLY A 94 -17.80 14.29 -5.09
C GLY A 94 -18.61 13.05 -5.53
N ASP A 95 -18.74 12.77 -6.84
CA ASP A 95 -19.54 11.67 -7.39
C ASP A 95 -18.72 10.62 -8.16
N GLN A 96 -17.41 10.72 -8.10
CA GLN A 96 -16.50 9.85 -8.84
C GLN A 96 -15.50 9.17 -7.90
N MET A 97 -14.99 8.04 -8.35
CA MET A 97 -13.89 7.31 -7.72
C MET A 97 -12.81 7.05 -8.76
N VAL A 98 -11.58 7.41 -8.43
CA VAL A 98 -10.39 7.04 -9.20
C VAL A 98 -9.72 5.86 -8.51
N TYR A 99 -9.30 4.86 -9.27
CA TYR A 99 -8.67 3.64 -8.75
C TYR A 99 -7.68 3.08 -9.75
N ALA A 100 -6.73 2.29 -9.26
CA ALA A 100 -5.79 1.55 -10.11
C ALA A 100 -6.42 0.23 -10.57
N SER A 101 -6.31 -0.09 -11.86
CA SER A 101 -6.76 -1.37 -12.39
C SER A 101 -5.83 -1.89 -13.48
N ALA A 102 -5.61 -3.21 -13.47
CA ALA A 102 -4.97 -3.93 -14.55
C ALA A 102 -5.97 -4.36 -15.65
N LYS A 103 -7.19 -3.82 -15.65
CA LYS A 103 -8.22 -4.14 -16.63
C LYS A 103 -7.76 -3.76 -18.04
N ASP A 104 -7.74 -4.74 -18.92
CA ASP A 104 -7.43 -4.51 -20.32
C ASP A 104 -8.61 -3.89 -21.05
N SER A 105 -8.43 -2.66 -21.52
CA SER A 105 -9.41 -1.98 -22.37
C SER A 105 -8.97 -1.94 -23.85
N SER A 106 -7.88 -2.62 -24.19
CA SER A 106 -7.33 -2.66 -25.55
C SER A 106 -8.00 -3.76 -26.39
N ILE A 107 -8.32 -3.44 -27.63
CA ILE A 107 -8.83 -4.40 -28.65
C ILE A 107 -7.65 -5.17 -29.29
N PHE A 108 -6.42 -4.67 -29.16
CA PHE A 108 -5.20 -5.23 -29.72
C PHE A 108 -4.23 -5.72 -28.65
N ASN A 109 -3.16 -6.40 -29.05
CA ASN A 109 -2.15 -6.99 -28.16
C ASN A 109 -1.76 -6.10 -26.99
N THR A 110 -2.23 -6.45 -25.79
CA THR A 110 -1.92 -5.75 -24.57
C THR A 110 -0.55 -6.16 -24.09
N ARG A 111 0.27 -5.17 -23.77
CA ARG A 111 1.55 -5.39 -23.10
C ARG A 111 1.30 -5.92 -21.70
N ARG A 112 1.92 -7.05 -21.36
CA ARG A 112 1.77 -7.71 -20.06
C ARG A 112 3.01 -7.56 -19.21
N TYR A 113 2.79 -7.36 -17.91
CA TYR A 113 3.83 -7.36 -16.91
C TYR A 113 4.35 -8.79 -16.71
N LYS A 114 5.66 -8.98 -16.89
CA LYS A 114 6.27 -10.33 -16.92
C LYS A 114 6.14 -11.12 -15.61
N TRP A 115 5.99 -10.42 -14.48
CA TRP A 115 5.92 -11.04 -13.15
C TRP A 115 4.64 -11.86 -12.94
N ASN A 116 3.48 -11.28 -13.27
CA ASN A 116 2.16 -11.86 -13.01
C ASN A 116 1.32 -12.10 -14.25
N ASN A 117 1.87 -11.81 -15.43
CA ASN A 117 1.21 -11.93 -16.72
C ASN A 117 -0.12 -11.14 -16.84
N GLN A 118 -0.29 -10.11 -16.02
CA GLN A 118 -1.42 -9.17 -16.12
C GLN A 118 -1.04 -7.96 -16.98
N PRO A 119 -2.03 -7.22 -17.54
CA PRO A 119 -1.78 -5.91 -18.10
C PRO A 119 -1.13 -4.97 -17.09
N TYR A 120 -0.47 -3.92 -17.57
CA TYR A 120 0.02 -2.88 -16.69
C TYR A 120 -1.16 -2.11 -16.07
N LEU A 121 -0.94 -1.61 -14.85
CA LEU A 121 -1.95 -0.81 -14.15
C LEU A 121 -2.11 0.56 -14.80
N ASP A 122 -3.34 0.94 -15.04
CA ASP A 122 -3.75 2.29 -15.39
C ASP A 122 -4.66 2.86 -14.29
N LEU A 123 -4.75 4.18 -14.18
CA LEU A 123 -5.79 4.83 -13.39
C LEU A 123 -7.10 4.86 -14.19
N PHE A 124 -8.17 4.43 -13.54
CA PHE A 124 -9.54 4.47 -14.04
C PHE A 124 -10.38 5.42 -13.18
N VAL A 125 -11.42 5.97 -13.78
CA VAL A 125 -12.45 6.73 -13.07
C VAL A 125 -13.81 6.09 -13.31
N ALA A 126 -14.60 5.95 -12.25
CA ALA A 126 -15.97 5.47 -12.29
C ALA A 126 -16.88 6.46 -11.55
N LYS A 127 -18.15 6.51 -11.95
CA LYS A 127 -19.16 7.35 -11.29
C LYS A 127 -19.99 6.54 -10.31
N VAL A 128 -20.38 7.17 -9.21
CA VAL A 128 -21.38 6.60 -8.30
C VAL A 128 -22.69 6.40 -9.05
N ASN A 129 -23.34 5.30 -8.82
CA ASN A 129 -24.70 5.04 -9.24
C ASN A 129 -25.64 5.37 -8.07
N ASP A 130 -26.34 6.48 -8.13
CA ASP A 130 -27.19 6.96 -7.05
C ASP A 130 -28.31 5.99 -6.63
N GLU A 131 -28.77 5.15 -7.58
CA GLU A 131 -29.82 4.18 -7.33
C GLU A 131 -29.34 2.95 -6.52
N THR A 132 -28.13 2.46 -6.83
CA THR A 132 -27.60 1.23 -6.25
C THR A 132 -26.48 1.46 -5.24
N GLN A 133 -25.99 2.70 -5.12
CA GLN A 133 -24.80 3.06 -4.33
C GLN A 133 -23.52 2.27 -4.76
N ASP A 134 -23.54 1.70 -5.95
CA ASP A 134 -22.40 1.05 -6.59
C ASP A 134 -21.75 2.02 -7.62
N PHE A 135 -20.76 1.57 -8.36
CA PHE A 135 -20.07 2.38 -9.37
C PHE A 135 -20.39 1.90 -10.78
N LYS A 136 -20.40 2.84 -11.72
CA LYS A 136 -20.69 2.58 -13.14
C LYS A 136 -19.76 3.38 -14.06
N ASN A 137 -19.77 3.02 -15.35
CA ASN A 137 -19.08 3.76 -16.41
C ASN A 137 -17.58 3.94 -16.17
N ALA A 138 -16.89 2.87 -15.76
CA ALA A 138 -15.45 2.88 -15.58
C ALA A 138 -14.69 3.17 -16.88
N LEU A 139 -13.96 4.26 -16.92
CA LEU A 139 -13.16 4.73 -18.06
C LEU A 139 -11.71 4.98 -17.64
N LYS A 140 -10.77 4.96 -18.58
CA LYS A 140 -9.39 5.41 -18.31
C LYS A 140 -9.41 6.88 -17.90
N PHE A 141 -8.69 7.19 -16.82
CA PHE A 141 -8.72 8.50 -16.19
C PHE A 141 -8.18 9.61 -17.09
N SER A 142 -6.97 9.49 -17.57
CA SER A 142 -6.35 10.49 -18.44
C SER A 142 -5.25 9.91 -19.32
N LYS A 143 -5.21 10.30 -20.59
CA LYS A 143 -4.15 9.90 -21.54
C LYS A 143 -2.81 10.55 -21.24
N LYS A 144 -2.78 11.68 -20.53
CA LYS A 144 -1.54 12.37 -20.11
C LYS A 144 -0.96 11.75 -18.84
N ILE A 145 -1.83 11.12 -18.04
CA ILE A 145 -1.44 10.46 -16.79
C ILE A 145 -1.06 9.00 -17.04
N ASN A 146 -1.93 8.22 -17.69
CA ASN A 146 -1.66 6.82 -17.99
C ASN A 146 -0.59 6.67 -19.06
N THR A 147 0.41 5.83 -18.79
CA THR A 147 1.55 5.59 -19.69
C THR A 147 1.60 4.15 -20.20
N LYS A 148 2.79 3.68 -20.53
CA LYS A 148 3.05 2.29 -20.95
C LYS A 148 3.33 1.35 -19.78
N TYR A 149 3.40 1.86 -18.57
CA TYR A 149 3.81 1.15 -17.36
C TYR A 149 2.75 1.33 -16.28
N HIS A 150 3.09 1.00 -15.04
CA HIS A 150 2.14 1.09 -13.95
C HIS A 150 1.94 2.54 -13.49
N GLU A 151 0.69 2.95 -13.41
CA GLU A 151 0.20 4.07 -12.62
C GLU A 151 -0.76 3.52 -11.56
N ALA A 152 -0.57 3.94 -10.30
CA ALA A 152 -1.36 3.47 -9.18
C ALA A 152 -1.42 4.49 -8.04
N SER A 153 -2.23 4.21 -7.03
CA SER A 153 -2.32 4.94 -5.75
C SER A 153 -2.29 6.45 -5.93
N VAL A 154 -3.45 7.05 -6.04
CA VAL A 154 -3.62 8.49 -6.29
C VAL A 154 -4.11 9.21 -5.04
N ALA A 155 -3.67 10.44 -4.82
CA ALA A 155 -4.21 11.40 -3.87
C ALA A 155 -4.52 12.72 -4.57
N PHE A 156 -5.62 13.37 -4.19
CA PHE A 156 -6.03 14.66 -4.74
C PHE A 156 -5.95 15.76 -3.70
N SER A 157 -5.60 16.98 -4.14
CA SER A 157 -5.75 18.17 -3.31
C SER A 157 -7.24 18.43 -3.01
N PRO A 158 -7.56 19.18 -1.92
CA PRO A 158 -8.94 19.45 -1.53
C PRO A 158 -9.78 20.12 -2.63
N ASP A 159 -9.15 20.93 -3.47
CA ASP A 159 -9.76 21.59 -4.63
C ASP A 159 -9.85 20.69 -5.88
N ASN A 160 -9.29 19.48 -5.86
CA ASN A 160 -9.18 18.57 -6.99
C ASN A 160 -8.40 19.11 -8.21
N GLU A 161 -7.55 20.12 -8.01
CA GLU A 161 -6.74 20.73 -9.08
C GLU A 161 -5.30 20.22 -9.11
N THR A 162 -4.85 19.52 -8.05
CA THR A 162 -3.55 18.85 -7.97
C THR A 162 -3.75 17.38 -7.64
N MET A 163 -3.00 16.51 -8.30
CA MET A 163 -2.94 15.09 -7.96
C MET A 163 -1.49 14.63 -7.76
N TYR A 164 -1.33 13.70 -6.83
CA TYR A 164 -0.10 12.93 -6.64
C TYR A 164 -0.41 11.47 -6.91
N PHE A 165 0.48 10.76 -7.58
CA PHE A 165 0.26 9.35 -7.88
C PHE A 165 1.58 8.59 -8.04
N THR A 166 1.52 7.29 -7.83
CA THR A 166 2.65 6.39 -8.00
C THR A 166 2.80 5.99 -9.47
N ARG A 167 4.02 6.00 -9.99
CA ARG A 167 4.38 5.49 -11.31
C ARG A 167 5.75 4.81 -11.28
N ASN A 168 6.00 3.88 -12.19
CA ASN A 168 7.35 3.42 -12.46
C ASN A 168 8.28 4.59 -12.81
N ASN A 169 9.57 4.49 -12.49
CA ASN A 169 10.57 5.46 -12.94
C ASN A 169 10.68 5.43 -14.47
N TYR A 170 9.80 6.18 -15.11
CA TYR A 170 9.61 6.26 -16.55
C TYR A 170 9.41 7.71 -16.99
N GLY A 171 10.40 8.20 -17.73
CA GLY A 171 10.24 9.38 -18.56
C GLY A 171 10.09 8.96 -20.01
N LYS A 172 11.11 9.21 -20.86
CA LYS A 172 11.15 8.68 -22.24
C LYS A 172 11.55 7.18 -22.28
N LYS A 173 12.30 6.72 -21.29
CA LYS A 173 12.76 5.33 -21.09
C LYS A 173 12.60 4.94 -19.63
N LEU A 174 12.48 3.63 -19.36
CA LEU A 174 12.60 3.09 -18.00
C LEU A 174 14.03 3.34 -17.51
N LYS A 175 14.12 3.98 -16.35
CA LYS A 175 15.38 4.12 -15.63
C LYS A 175 15.51 3.00 -14.60
N ARG A 176 16.71 2.53 -14.41
CA ARG A 176 17.04 1.46 -13.45
C ARG A 176 18.26 1.88 -12.65
N ASP A 177 18.32 1.43 -11.40
CA ASP A 177 19.51 1.54 -10.57
C ASP A 177 20.65 0.64 -11.07
N LYS A 178 21.78 0.67 -10.37
CA LYS A 178 22.95 -0.18 -10.65
C LYS A 178 22.68 -1.69 -10.55
N ASN A 179 21.64 -2.10 -9.82
CA ASN A 179 21.23 -3.49 -9.66
C ASN A 179 20.18 -3.92 -10.71
N GLY A 180 19.80 -3.02 -11.60
CA GLY A 180 18.80 -3.25 -12.63
C GLY A 180 17.36 -3.13 -12.15
N ILE A 181 17.12 -2.59 -10.95
CA ILE A 181 15.79 -2.37 -10.37
C ILE A 181 15.21 -1.08 -10.91
N ASN A 182 13.94 -1.11 -11.29
CA ASN A 182 13.16 0.08 -11.63
C ASN A 182 12.33 0.49 -10.42
N HIS A 183 12.78 1.52 -9.73
CA HIS A 183 12.11 2.05 -8.55
C HIS A 183 10.80 2.74 -8.90
N LEU A 184 9.86 2.73 -7.96
CA LEU A 184 8.64 3.51 -8.04
C LEU A 184 8.93 4.96 -7.67
N LYS A 185 8.17 5.88 -8.26
CA LYS A 185 8.26 7.32 -7.98
C LYS A 185 6.88 7.93 -7.82
N ILE A 186 6.81 8.98 -7.01
CA ILE A 186 5.62 9.83 -6.94
C ILE A 186 5.75 10.93 -7.99
N TYR A 187 4.68 11.12 -8.73
CA TYR A 187 4.53 12.19 -9.70
C TYR A 187 3.39 13.11 -9.27
N ARG A 188 3.54 14.38 -9.61
CA ARG A 188 2.51 15.41 -9.44
C ARG A 188 2.01 15.85 -10.79
N SER A 189 0.69 16.04 -10.93
CA SER A 189 0.08 16.72 -12.06
C SER A 189 -0.89 17.79 -11.57
N ARG A 190 -1.02 18.86 -12.33
CA ARG A 190 -1.98 19.95 -12.10
C ARG A 190 -3.04 19.91 -13.17
N LYS A 191 -4.24 20.34 -12.79
CA LYS A 191 -5.37 20.46 -13.70
C LYS A 191 -5.52 21.93 -14.11
N VAL A 192 -5.57 22.19 -15.40
CA VAL A 192 -5.75 23.54 -15.94
C VAL A 192 -6.84 23.50 -17.00
N ASN A 193 -7.83 24.38 -16.88
CA ASN A 193 -9.00 24.41 -17.78
C ASN A 193 -9.71 23.05 -17.92
N GLY A 194 -9.79 22.30 -16.81
CA GLY A 194 -10.44 20.98 -16.77
C GLY A 194 -9.59 19.81 -17.27
N GLU A 195 -8.36 20.04 -17.75
CA GLU A 195 -7.46 19.02 -18.26
C GLU A 195 -6.25 18.82 -17.36
N TRP A 196 -5.89 17.55 -17.09
CA TRP A 196 -4.64 17.20 -16.42
C TRP A 196 -3.43 17.48 -17.32
N LEU A 197 -2.42 18.14 -16.77
CA LEU A 197 -1.17 18.41 -17.45
C LEU A 197 -0.24 17.17 -17.40
N GLU A 198 0.87 17.25 -18.17
CA GLU A 198 1.97 16.29 -18.04
C GLU A 198 2.48 16.27 -16.59
N ALA A 199 2.73 15.07 -16.08
CA ALA A 199 3.16 14.89 -14.72
C ALA A 199 4.65 15.13 -14.54
N GLU A 200 5.03 15.76 -13.43
CA GLU A 200 6.40 16.02 -13.01
C GLU A 200 6.80 15.21 -11.78
N GLU A 201 8.05 14.82 -11.67
CA GLU A 201 8.58 14.12 -10.49
C GLU A 201 8.61 15.06 -9.29
N VAL A 202 8.26 14.54 -8.08
CA VAL A 202 8.46 15.31 -6.83
C VAL A 202 9.93 15.29 -6.43
N SER A 203 10.38 16.33 -5.72
CA SER A 203 11.80 16.59 -5.42
C SER A 203 12.48 15.54 -4.52
N PHE A 204 11.72 14.79 -3.74
CA PHE A 204 12.25 13.77 -2.82
C PHE A 204 12.30 12.35 -3.43
N ASN A 205 12.01 12.18 -4.72
CA ASN A 205 12.26 10.93 -5.44
C ASN A 205 13.74 10.66 -5.63
N SER A 206 14.10 9.40 -5.86
CA SER A 206 15.44 8.97 -6.22
C SER A 206 15.41 7.89 -7.32
N ASP A 207 16.54 7.67 -7.97
CA ASP A 207 16.74 6.51 -8.85
C ASP A 207 17.26 5.29 -8.06
N GLU A 208 17.59 5.44 -6.76
CA GLU A 208 18.19 4.40 -5.89
C GLU A 208 17.22 3.80 -4.87
N TYR A 209 16.05 4.38 -4.67
CA TYR A 209 15.00 3.89 -3.80
C TYR A 209 13.61 4.20 -4.36
N SER A 210 12.61 3.52 -3.84
CA SER A 210 11.21 3.71 -4.25
C SER A 210 10.50 4.73 -3.36
N THR A 211 9.62 5.53 -3.97
CA THR A 211 8.59 6.32 -3.30
C THR A 211 7.25 6.04 -3.93
N GLY A 212 6.20 5.87 -3.13
CA GLY A 212 4.89 5.54 -3.66
C GLY A 212 3.77 5.71 -2.65
N HIS A 213 2.58 5.30 -3.03
CA HIS A 213 1.36 5.32 -2.22
C HIS A 213 1.13 6.68 -1.53
N PRO A 214 1.04 7.79 -2.31
CA PRO A 214 0.80 9.11 -1.75
C PRO A 214 -0.58 9.19 -1.09
N ALA A 215 -0.63 9.87 0.08
CA ALA A 215 -1.86 10.24 0.76
C ALA A 215 -1.75 11.68 1.26
N LEU A 216 -2.67 12.55 0.85
CA LEU A 216 -2.64 13.96 1.20
C LEU A 216 -3.54 14.21 2.41
N SER A 217 -3.09 15.03 3.36
CA SER A 217 -3.94 15.47 4.47
C SER A 217 -5.16 16.24 3.95
N PRO A 218 -6.31 16.24 4.67
CA PRO A 218 -7.52 16.92 4.23
C PRO A 218 -7.35 18.42 3.98
N ASP A 219 -6.40 19.06 4.66
CA ASP A 219 -6.06 20.48 4.44
C ASP A 219 -5.06 20.71 3.29
N GLY A 220 -4.56 19.63 2.69
CA GLY A 220 -3.59 19.68 1.59
C GLY A 220 -2.16 20.05 1.98
N LYS A 221 -1.85 20.19 3.28
CA LYS A 221 -0.56 20.70 3.76
C LYS A 221 0.48 19.65 4.05
N GLN A 222 0.08 18.38 4.14
CA GLN A 222 1.00 17.27 4.38
C GLN A 222 0.78 16.15 3.38
N LEU A 223 1.87 15.69 2.78
CA LEU A 223 1.85 14.53 1.88
C LEU A 223 2.58 13.37 2.58
N TYR A 224 1.81 12.34 2.90
CA TYR A 224 2.29 11.07 3.42
C TYR A 224 2.59 10.13 2.26
N PHE A 225 3.60 9.31 2.41
CA PHE A 225 3.99 8.36 1.35
C PHE A 225 4.80 7.20 1.91
N VAL A 226 4.97 6.17 1.12
CA VAL A 226 5.76 4.98 1.46
C VAL A 226 7.09 5.02 0.74
N SER A 227 8.16 4.64 1.43
CA SER A 227 9.50 4.57 0.85
C SER A 227 10.42 3.59 1.58
N ASP A 228 11.40 3.05 0.85
CA ASP A 228 12.58 2.35 1.34
C ASP A 228 13.82 3.24 1.32
N MET A 229 13.64 4.57 1.41
CA MET A 229 14.72 5.57 1.41
C MET A 229 15.63 5.46 2.63
N PRO A 230 16.86 6.02 2.59
CA PRO A 230 17.71 6.11 3.77
C PRO A 230 16.99 6.72 4.96
N GLY A 231 17.07 6.06 6.11
CA GLY A 231 16.33 6.40 7.32
C GLY A 231 15.06 5.57 7.54
N SER A 232 14.77 4.60 6.66
CA SER A 232 13.76 3.59 6.94
C SER A 232 14.18 2.68 8.07
N ILE A 233 13.20 2.26 8.89
CA ILE A 233 13.33 1.31 9.99
C ILE A 233 13.27 -0.12 9.40
N GLY A 234 12.38 -0.32 8.43
CA GLY A 234 12.09 -1.62 7.84
C GLY A 234 12.27 -1.70 6.33
N GLU A 235 11.53 -2.65 5.73
CA GLU A 235 11.54 -2.86 4.27
C GLU A 235 10.92 -1.67 3.53
N THR A 236 9.79 -1.15 4.05
CA THR A 236 9.16 0.08 3.56
C THR A 236 8.45 0.78 4.71
N ASP A 237 8.67 2.07 4.85
CA ASP A 237 8.16 2.91 5.93
C ASP A 237 7.22 4.00 5.39
N ILE A 238 6.36 4.50 6.27
CA ILE A 238 5.57 5.70 5.99
C ILE A 238 6.38 6.92 6.42
N PHE A 239 6.52 7.84 5.47
CA PHE A 239 7.14 9.16 5.62
C PHE A 239 6.11 10.27 5.41
N VAL A 240 6.45 11.48 5.84
CA VAL A 240 5.66 12.69 5.60
C VAL A 240 6.56 13.85 5.18
N VAL A 241 6.05 14.68 4.28
CA VAL A 241 6.60 16.01 3.93
C VAL A 241 5.51 17.05 4.09
N ASP A 242 5.91 18.26 4.44
CA ASP A 242 5.02 19.42 4.39
C ASP A 242 4.99 19.95 2.94
N VAL A 243 3.80 20.26 2.44
CA VAL A 243 3.57 20.92 1.15
C VAL A 243 3.56 22.42 1.39
N LEU A 244 4.57 23.12 0.87
CA LEU A 244 4.74 24.56 1.07
C LEU A 244 3.86 25.37 0.12
N GLU A 245 3.65 26.66 0.42
CA GLU A 245 2.78 27.56 -0.35
C GLU A 245 3.20 27.70 -1.82
N ASP A 246 4.50 27.61 -2.12
CA ASP A 246 5.03 27.62 -3.48
C ASP A 246 4.89 26.27 -4.20
N GLY A 247 4.36 25.25 -3.50
CA GLY A 247 4.21 23.89 -3.98
C GLY A 247 5.48 23.06 -3.92
N SER A 248 6.54 23.53 -3.27
CA SER A 248 7.72 22.75 -2.92
C SER A 248 7.45 21.89 -1.67
N PHE A 249 8.41 21.05 -1.27
CA PHE A 249 8.28 20.13 -0.16
C PHE A 249 9.37 20.33 0.88
N SER A 250 9.04 20.12 2.16
CA SER A 250 10.04 19.98 3.21
C SER A 250 10.88 18.70 3.03
N SER A 251 11.93 18.54 3.81
CA SER A 251 12.65 17.27 3.89
C SER A 251 11.72 16.17 4.44
N PRO A 252 11.80 14.93 3.89
CA PRO A 252 11.05 13.79 4.39
C PRO A 252 11.34 13.48 5.87
N ARG A 253 10.29 13.18 6.62
CA ARG A 253 10.36 12.73 8.01
C ARG A 253 9.72 11.35 8.13
N ASN A 254 10.46 10.39 8.69
CA ASN A 254 9.92 9.07 9.04
C ASN A 254 8.92 9.22 10.19
N LEU A 255 7.79 8.50 10.16
CA LEU A 255 6.77 8.56 11.22
C LEU A 255 7.19 7.87 12.52
N GLY A 256 8.33 7.17 12.52
CA GLY A 256 8.91 6.54 13.69
C GLY A 256 8.36 5.16 14.04
N PRO A 257 8.92 4.51 15.07
CA PRO A 257 8.69 3.11 15.38
C PRO A 257 7.30 2.78 15.94
N GLU A 258 6.51 3.80 16.30
CA GLU A 258 5.10 3.59 16.67
C GLU A 258 4.23 3.23 15.47
N ILE A 259 4.62 3.65 14.28
CA ILE A 259 3.92 3.40 13.01
C ILE A 259 4.69 2.38 12.17
N ASN A 260 5.99 2.61 12.00
CA ASN A 260 6.84 1.82 11.13
C ASN A 260 7.50 0.66 11.89
N THR A 261 7.57 -0.50 11.25
CA THR A 261 8.15 -1.72 11.81
C THR A 261 9.40 -2.15 11.01
N GLU A 262 10.01 -3.27 11.37
CA GLU A 262 11.10 -3.86 10.58
C GLU A 262 10.63 -4.47 9.22
N HIS A 263 9.32 -4.47 8.96
CA HIS A 263 8.71 -5.03 7.76
C HIS A 263 8.10 -3.94 6.86
N LYS A 264 6.88 -4.13 6.37
CA LYS A 264 6.28 -3.23 5.40
C LYS A 264 5.10 -2.47 5.98
N GLU A 265 5.15 -1.17 5.84
CA GLU A 265 4.00 -0.28 5.96
C GLU A 265 3.66 0.28 4.58
N MET A 266 2.39 0.17 4.19
CA MET A 266 1.93 0.49 2.85
C MET A 266 0.55 1.16 2.85
N PHE A 267 0.18 1.79 1.75
CA PHE A 267 -1.16 2.33 1.48
C PHE A 267 -1.70 3.26 2.59
N PRO A 268 -0.95 4.32 2.98
CA PRO A 268 -1.49 5.29 3.92
C PRO A 268 -2.75 5.95 3.38
N PHE A 269 -3.71 6.20 4.26
CA PHE A 269 -4.89 7.02 4.01
C PHE A 269 -5.14 7.90 5.23
N ILE A 270 -5.48 9.17 5.00
CA ILE A 270 -5.58 10.18 6.06
C ILE A 270 -6.95 10.85 6.00
N ASN A 271 -7.59 10.93 7.16
CA ASN A 271 -8.72 11.83 7.38
C ASN A 271 -8.37 12.84 8.50
N ASP A 272 -9.33 13.69 8.88
CA ASP A 272 -9.10 14.76 9.87
C ASP A 272 -8.59 14.27 11.23
N LYS A 273 -8.76 13.00 11.56
CA LYS A 273 -8.51 12.46 12.90
C LYS A 273 -7.56 11.29 12.92
N LYS A 274 -7.41 10.56 11.81
CA LYS A 274 -6.77 9.25 11.79
C LYS A 274 -5.91 9.03 10.56
N LEU A 275 -4.82 8.32 10.77
CA LEU A 275 -4.04 7.66 9.74
C LEU A 275 -4.47 6.18 9.68
N TYR A 276 -4.80 5.70 8.49
CA TYR A 276 -4.98 4.29 8.18
C TYR A 276 -3.83 3.84 7.31
N PHE A 277 -3.37 2.62 7.51
CA PHE A 277 -2.30 2.03 6.70
C PHE A 277 -2.36 0.51 6.76
N SER A 278 -1.70 -0.14 5.82
CA SER A 278 -1.54 -1.60 5.82
C SER A 278 -0.13 -1.98 6.27
N SER A 279 -0.02 -3.01 7.11
CA SER A 279 1.26 -3.52 7.58
C SER A 279 1.27 -5.04 7.70
N ASP A 280 2.41 -5.68 7.42
CA ASP A 280 2.69 -7.08 7.72
C ASP A 280 3.64 -7.26 8.92
N GLY A 281 4.14 -6.15 9.49
CA GLY A 281 4.98 -6.14 10.69
C GLY A 281 4.20 -6.06 11.99
N HIS A 282 3.09 -5.32 12.03
CA HIS A 282 2.21 -5.28 13.19
C HIS A 282 1.43 -6.60 13.37
N VAL A 283 0.99 -6.87 14.60
CA VAL A 283 0.22 -8.09 14.89
C VAL A 283 -1.13 -8.05 14.20
N GLY A 284 -1.35 -8.97 13.29
CA GLY A 284 -2.54 -9.06 12.47
C GLY A 284 -2.88 -10.49 12.05
N LEU A 285 -3.92 -10.66 11.24
CA LEU A 285 -4.45 -11.95 10.78
C LEU A 285 -3.95 -12.36 9.41
N GLY A 286 -3.62 -11.38 8.54
CA GLY A 286 -3.21 -11.61 7.16
C GLY A 286 -1.72 -11.47 6.88
N GLY A 287 -1.39 -11.19 5.64
CA GLY A 287 -0.10 -10.65 5.23
C GLY A 287 -0.07 -9.17 5.55
N LEU A 288 -0.80 -8.37 4.78
CA LEU A 288 -1.03 -6.95 5.05
C LEU A 288 -2.41 -6.80 5.71
N ASP A 289 -2.43 -6.39 6.97
CA ASP A 289 -3.65 -6.02 7.69
C ASP A 289 -3.77 -4.50 7.74
N VAL A 290 -4.99 -3.98 7.88
CA VAL A 290 -5.25 -2.53 7.99
C VAL A 290 -5.23 -2.10 9.45
N PHE A 291 -4.49 -1.04 9.73
CA PHE A 291 -4.35 -0.43 11.05
C PHE A 291 -4.84 1.01 11.03
N GLU A 292 -5.32 1.51 12.16
CA GLU A 292 -5.64 2.92 12.35
C GLU A 292 -4.89 3.52 13.53
N VAL A 293 -4.51 4.78 13.40
CA VAL A 293 -3.88 5.58 14.43
C VAL A 293 -4.56 6.92 14.53
N ALA A 294 -4.96 7.30 15.75
CA ALA A 294 -5.48 8.65 16.01
C ALA A 294 -4.33 9.63 16.19
N PHE A 295 -4.37 10.79 15.54
CA PHE A 295 -3.34 11.83 15.64
C PHE A 295 -3.16 12.38 17.06
N ASP A 296 -4.23 12.44 17.86
CA ASP A 296 -4.20 13.03 19.20
C ASP A 296 -3.38 12.24 20.23
N ASN A 297 -3.02 10.99 19.95
CA ASN A 297 -2.36 10.12 20.93
C ASN A 297 -1.16 9.33 20.42
N LEU A 298 -0.88 9.31 19.11
CA LEU A 298 0.13 8.43 18.45
C LEU A 298 0.08 6.96 18.92
N LYS A 299 -1.01 6.56 19.58
CA LYS A 299 -1.21 5.19 20.05
C LYS A 299 -2.07 4.43 19.03
N ILE A 300 -1.50 3.39 18.47
CA ILE A 300 -2.16 2.51 17.52
C ILE A 300 -3.39 1.89 18.16
N LYS A 301 -4.59 2.28 17.73
CA LYS A 301 -5.78 1.48 17.92
C LYS A 301 -5.89 0.51 16.75
N LYS A 302 -5.77 -0.77 17.06
CA LYS A 302 -5.87 -1.84 16.06
C LYS A 302 -7.34 -2.12 15.80
N GLU A 303 -7.88 -1.62 14.69
CA GLU A 303 -9.16 -2.06 14.15
C GLU A 303 -8.89 -2.84 12.87
N PHE A 304 -9.37 -4.07 12.80
CA PHE A 304 -9.08 -5.00 11.72
C PHE A 304 -10.29 -5.19 10.82
N ASN A 305 -10.04 -5.12 9.53
CA ASN A 305 -10.92 -5.65 8.50
C ASN A 305 -10.37 -7.01 8.08
N ASN A 306 -11.08 -8.07 8.42
CA ASN A 306 -10.80 -9.37 7.84
C ASN A 306 -11.41 -9.45 6.45
N SER A 307 -10.58 -9.63 5.45
CA SER A 307 -11.01 -10.08 4.12
C SER A 307 -10.90 -11.59 4.03
#